data_9592db5e8b8c483e22b131b80efbe71c
#
_entry.id   9592db5e8b8c483e22b131b80efbe71c
#
_cell.length_a   1.000
_cell.length_b   1.000
_cell.length_c   1.000
_cell.angle_alpha   90.00
_cell.angle_beta   90.00
_cell.angle_gamma   90.00
#
_symmetry.space_group_name_H-M   'P 1'
#
loop_
_entity.id
_entity.type
_entity.pdbx_description
1 polymer ?
#
loop_
_entity_poly.entity_id
_entity_poly.type
_entity_poly.pdbx_seq_one_letter_code
_entity_poly.pdbx_strand_id
1 'polypeptide(L)'
;METTVICLANSKKEGERCIAGIDVRTGQWVRPVSRHTSKGEVPFRERQVAGQEPQLLDLIVMDLAHEGPTGFEYCHAKENRWIDPSPWIKFGAASVADIRRYLACDNQILHSRSKYVCPGVIEAKPLSLRSTLELREVRALQLEQAGGKWKATLTTTEGIDLRGISVTDCHLIEQLNGGWEFLKTGYATLSLSIPWEPPMQDWDEGPVGWKLLAGWIPAQS
;
A
#
# COMPACT_ATOMS: atom_id res chain seq x y z
N MET A 1 15.81 4.03 14.48
CA MET A 1 16.87 3.52 13.55
C MET A 1 16.66 4.14 12.20
N GLU A 2 17.71 4.76 11.68
CA GLU A 2 17.69 5.36 10.35
C GLU A 2 17.44 4.30 9.27
N THR A 3 16.43 4.55 8.44
CA THR A 3 15.99 3.63 7.39
C THR A 3 15.75 4.42 6.11
N THR A 4 16.33 3.99 5.00
CA THR A 4 16.07 4.58 3.68
C THR A 4 15.01 3.75 2.97
N VAL A 5 13.88 4.37 2.64
CA VAL A 5 12.71 3.71 2.03
C VAL A 5 12.44 4.25 0.65
N ILE A 6 12.25 3.36 -0.33
CA ILE A 6 11.63 3.72 -1.61
C ILE A 6 10.13 3.83 -1.36
N CYS A 7 9.55 5.02 -1.46
CA CYS A 7 8.11 5.22 -1.29
C CYS A 7 7.35 4.56 -2.46
N LEU A 8 6.50 3.59 -2.16
CA LEU A 8 5.69 2.87 -3.15
C LEU A 8 4.18 2.97 -2.91
N ALA A 9 3.77 3.60 -1.80
CA ALA A 9 2.38 3.93 -1.52
C ALA A 9 2.27 5.24 -0.76
N ASN A 10 1.36 6.09 -1.19
CA ASN A 10 0.86 7.26 -0.45
C ASN A 10 -0.66 7.26 -0.58
N SER A 11 -1.32 6.54 0.31
CA SER A 11 -2.73 6.20 0.19
C SER A 11 -3.58 6.85 1.28
N LYS A 12 -4.83 7.16 0.96
CA LYS A 12 -5.79 7.75 1.89
C LYS A 12 -6.15 6.78 3.01
N LYS A 13 -6.08 7.23 4.26
CA LYS A 13 -6.47 6.48 5.44
C LYS A 13 -7.04 7.43 6.51
N GLU A 14 -8.32 7.26 6.89
CA GLU A 14 -8.97 7.98 8.00
C GLU A 14 -8.75 9.51 7.98
N GLY A 15 -8.81 10.12 6.80
CA GLY A 15 -8.57 11.56 6.64
C GLY A 15 -7.10 11.96 6.48
N GLU A 16 -6.19 11.10 6.85
CA GLU A 16 -4.73 11.24 6.72
C GLU A 16 -4.18 10.26 5.68
N ARG A 17 -2.90 9.90 5.77
CA ARG A 17 -2.21 9.02 4.81
C ARG A 17 -1.68 7.75 5.46
N CYS A 18 -1.57 6.72 4.64
CA CYS A 18 -0.76 5.54 4.90
C CYS A 18 0.40 5.55 3.89
N ILE A 19 1.60 5.64 4.39
CA ILE A 19 2.82 5.58 3.59
C ILE A 19 3.39 4.17 3.70
N ALA A 20 3.89 3.63 2.59
CA ALA A 20 4.59 2.35 2.60
C ALA A 20 5.63 2.30 1.48
N GLY A 21 6.62 1.44 1.66
CA GLY A 21 7.67 1.26 0.68
C GLY A 21 8.64 0.14 1.03
N ILE A 22 9.76 0.10 0.34
CA ILE A 22 10.80 -0.91 0.53
C ILE A 22 12.02 -0.27 1.20
N ASP A 23 12.46 -0.83 2.33
CA ASP A 23 13.76 -0.55 2.91
C ASP A 23 14.85 -1.00 1.92
N VAL A 24 15.63 -0.07 1.40
CA VAL A 24 16.66 -0.34 0.37
C VAL A 24 17.76 -1.28 0.86
N ARG A 25 18.02 -1.30 2.16
CA ARG A 25 19.06 -2.12 2.78
C ARG A 25 18.64 -3.58 2.92
N THR A 26 17.36 -3.82 3.30
CA THR A 26 16.86 -5.17 3.60
C THR A 26 16.02 -5.77 2.48
N GLY A 27 15.51 -4.94 1.56
CA GLY A 27 14.54 -5.33 0.55
C GLY A 27 13.15 -5.68 1.11
N GLN A 28 12.90 -5.38 2.39
CA GLN A 28 11.64 -5.70 3.03
C GLN A 28 10.66 -4.53 2.96
N TRP A 29 9.37 -4.86 2.91
CA TRP A 29 8.32 -3.87 3.07
C TRP A 29 8.39 -3.22 4.45
N VAL A 30 8.17 -1.91 4.47
CA VAL A 30 8.05 -1.08 5.66
C VAL A 30 6.82 -0.18 5.52
N ARG A 31 6.02 -0.16 6.58
CA ARG A 31 4.90 0.77 6.74
C ARG A 31 5.13 1.58 8.01
N PRO A 32 5.55 2.85 7.90
CA PRO A 32 5.59 3.78 9.03
C PRO A 32 4.20 3.94 9.65
N VAL A 33 4.12 3.88 10.97
CA VAL A 33 2.87 3.95 11.75
C VAL A 33 3.03 5.01 12.84
N SER A 34 2.11 5.97 12.89
CA SER A 34 2.13 7.00 13.93
C SER A 34 1.65 6.44 15.26
N ARG A 35 2.31 6.85 16.35
CA ARG A 35 1.87 6.58 17.73
C ARG A 35 0.77 7.54 18.19
N HIS A 36 0.51 8.59 17.43
CA HIS A 36 -0.38 9.70 17.80
C HIS A 36 -1.78 9.58 17.18
N THR A 37 -2.03 8.47 16.45
CA THR A 37 -3.29 8.20 15.78
C THR A 37 -3.84 6.83 16.16
N SER A 38 -5.16 6.67 16.12
CA SER A 38 -5.81 5.46 16.63
C SER A 38 -5.66 4.24 15.73
N LYS A 39 -5.44 4.46 14.42
CA LYS A 39 -5.34 3.39 13.41
C LYS A 39 -4.00 3.39 12.68
N GLY A 40 -3.02 4.16 13.20
CA GLY A 40 -1.67 4.22 12.68
C GLY A 40 -1.50 4.96 11.35
N GLU A 41 -2.49 5.77 10.98
CA GLU A 41 -2.34 6.74 9.90
C GLU A 41 -1.27 7.77 10.25
N VAL A 42 -0.59 8.30 9.23
CA VAL A 42 0.54 9.21 9.42
C VAL A 42 0.06 10.65 9.14
N PRO A 43 -0.01 11.53 10.17
CA PRO A 43 -0.37 12.94 10.00
C PRO A 43 0.64 13.68 9.11
N PHE A 44 0.19 14.72 8.41
CA PHE A 44 1.06 15.51 7.51
C PHE A 44 2.33 16.00 8.20
N ARG A 45 2.24 16.48 9.44
CA ARG A 45 3.39 16.96 10.21
C ARG A 45 4.49 15.90 10.44
N GLU A 46 4.13 14.61 10.41
CA GLU A 46 5.08 13.50 10.61
C GLU A 46 5.63 12.96 9.28
N ARG A 47 4.84 13.05 8.17
CA ARG A 47 5.22 12.45 6.89
C ARG A 47 5.80 13.44 5.88
N GLN A 48 5.70 14.75 6.13
CA GLN A 48 6.19 15.75 5.19
C GLN A 48 7.69 15.63 4.94
N VAL A 49 8.06 15.83 3.69
CA VAL A 49 9.44 15.89 3.23
C VAL A 49 9.68 17.27 2.63
N ALA A 50 10.48 18.10 3.30
CA ALA A 50 10.69 19.52 2.92
C ALA A 50 9.36 20.30 2.70
N GLY A 51 8.36 20.07 3.54
CA GLY A 51 7.05 20.72 3.46
C GLY A 51 6.10 20.17 2.39
N GLN A 52 6.45 19.07 1.74
CA GLN A 52 5.65 18.44 0.69
C GLN A 52 5.20 17.03 1.08
N GLU A 53 4.14 16.53 0.43
CA GLU A 53 3.75 15.12 0.51
C GLU A 53 4.81 14.23 -0.16
N PRO A 54 5.16 13.07 0.44
CA PRO A 54 5.98 12.09 -0.22
C PRO A 54 5.39 11.66 -1.56
N GLN A 55 6.24 11.59 -2.58
CA GLN A 55 5.85 11.09 -3.89
C GLN A 55 6.27 9.63 -4.07
N LEU A 56 5.56 8.89 -4.95
CA LEU A 56 5.99 7.55 -5.31
C LEU A 56 7.38 7.62 -5.95
N LEU A 57 8.21 6.63 -5.64
CA LEU A 57 9.63 6.53 -5.99
C LEU A 57 10.57 7.48 -5.23
N ASP A 58 10.09 8.35 -4.36
CA ASP A 58 11.00 9.10 -3.49
C ASP A 58 11.84 8.14 -2.63
N LEU A 59 13.13 8.41 -2.54
CA LEU A 59 14.03 7.82 -1.55
C LEU A 59 14.00 8.68 -0.29
N ILE A 60 13.39 8.14 0.76
CA ILE A 60 13.14 8.88 2.00
C ILE A 60 13.93 8.25 3.14
N VAL A 61 14.73 9.06 3.80
CA VAL A 61 15.38 8.70 5.06
C VAL A 61 14.45 9.05 6.21
N MET A 62 14.19 8.09 7.08
CA MET A 62 13.32 8.26 8.25
C MET A 62 13.82 7.41 9.42
N ASP A 63 13.58 7.87 10.65
CA ASP A 63 13.84 7.07 11.83
C ASP A 63 12.62 6.24 12.20
N LEU A 64 12.82 4.94 12.28
CA LEU A 64 11.79 3.96 12.61
C LEU A 64 12.26 3.04 13.73
N ALA A 65 11.34 2.64 14.60
CA ALA A 65 11.58 1.58 15.56
C ALA A 65 11.77 0.22 14.85
N HIS A 66 12.38 -0.73 15.55
CA HIS A 66 12.55 -2.10 15.04
C HIS A 66 11.21 -2.82 14.86
N GLU A 67 10.21 -2.45 15.65
CA GLU A 67 8.91 -3.10 15.69
C GLU A 67 7.78 -2.08 15.54
N GLY A 68 6.61 -2.59 15.20
CA GLY A 68 5.36 -1.86 15.10
C GLY A 68 4.18 -2.75 15.51
N PRO A 69 2.97 -2.25 15.40
CA PRO A 69 1.77 -3.00 15.77
C PRO A 69 1.50 -4.13 14.79
N THR A 70 1.19 -5.32 15.29
CA THR A 70 0.93 -6.54 14.50
C THR A 70 -0.39 -7.21 14.87
N GLY A 71 -1.27 -6.54 15.62
CA GLY A 71 -2.55 -7.07 16.06
C GLY A 71 -3.57 -7.27 14.92
N PHE A 72 -4.74 -7.79 15.29
CA PHE A 72 -5.86 -8.01 14.38
C PHE A 72 -6.23 -6.74 13.60
N GLU A 73 -6.26 -5.60 14.27
CA GLU A 73 -6.56 -4.26 13.70
C GLU A 73 -5.55 -3.80 12.63
N TYR A 74 -4.44 -4.53 12.47
CA TYR A 74 -3.42 -4.31 11.43
C TYR A 74 -3.29 -5.50 10.48
N CYS A 75 -4.31 -6.37 10.40
CA CYS A 75 -4.24 -7.63 9.65
C CYS A 75 -3.03 -8.50 9.98
N HIS A 76 -2.55 -8.48 11.25
CA HIS A 76 -1.35 -9.19 11.69
C HIS A 76 -0.08 -8.86 10.90
N ALA A 77 -0.01 -7.69 10.29
CA ALA A 77 1.07 -7.25 9.42
C ALA A 77 2.42 -7.21 10.11
N LYS A 78 3.46 -7.71 9.46
CA LYS A 78 4.85 -7.70 9.96
C LYS A 78 5.62 -6.43 9.61
N GLU A 79 5.19 -5.71 8.58
CA GLU A 79 5.92 -4.58 8.01
C GLU A 79 5.73 -3.26 8.75
N ASN A 80 4.81 -3.21 9.70
CA ASN A 80 4.57 -2.00 10.49
C ASN A 80 5.78 -1.66 11.35
N ARG A 81 6.14 -0.36 11.39
CA ARG A 81 7.20 0.20 12.23
C ARG A 81 6.72 1.51 12.85
N TRP A 82 6.90 1.65 14.16
CA TRP A 82 6.60 2.92 14.80
C TRP A 82 7.54 4.02 14.29
N ILE A 83 6.96 5.18 13.99
CA ILE A 83 7.74 6.39 13.66
C ILE A 83 8.42 6.88 14.93
N ASP A 84 9.72 7.08 14.87
CA ASP A 84 10.47 7.82 15.87
C ASP A 84 10.49 9.32 15.49
N PRO A 85 10.48 10.24 16.48
CA PRO A 85 10.29 11.67 16.24
C PRO A 85 11.54 12.30 15.58
N SER A 86 11.63 12.21 14.26
CA SER A 86 12.63 12.88 13.45
C SER A 86 12.01 13.31 12.11
N PRO A 87 12.49 14.42 11.52
CA PRO A 87 12.03 14.83 10.18
C PRO A 87 12.38 13.77 9.13
N TRP A 88 11.47 13.52 8.22
CA TRP A 88 11.75 12.73 7.03
C TRP A 88 12.54 13.55 6.02
N ILE A 89 13.55 12.96 5.41
CA ILE A 89 14.44 13.64 4.48
C ILE A 89 14.43 12.93 3.13
N LYS A 90 14.14 13.68 2.06
CA LYS A 90 14.28 13.17 0.70
C LYS A 90 15.76 13.14 0.32
N PHE A 91 16.27 11.95 0.06
CA PHE A 91 17.65 11.72 -0.36
C PHE A 91 17.77 11.72 -1.90
N GLY A 92 16.70 11.36 -2.61
CA GLY A 92 16.69 11.25 -4.07
C GLY A 92 15.41 10.64 -4.58
N ALA A 93 15.49 10.01 -5.75
CA ALA A 93 14.39 9.23 -6.32
C ALA A 93 14.93 7.93 -6.93
N ALA A 94 14.16 6.85 -6.73
CA ALA A 94 14.38 5.57 -7.39
C ALA A 94 13.80 5.59 -8.81
N SER A 95 14.31 4.74 -9.68
CA SER A 95 13.75 4.49 -10.99
C SER A 95 12.79 3.29 -10.98
N VAL A 96 12.00 3.14 -12.04
CA VAL A 96 11.20 1.93 -12.25
C VAL A 96 12.07 0.67 -12.31
N ALA A 97 13.30 0.76 -12.84
CA ALA A 97 14.22 -0.37 -12.88
C ALA A 97 14.63 -0.85 -11.47
N ASP A 98 14.77 0.08 -10.52
CA ASP A 98 15.16 -0.24 -9.14
C ASP A 98 14.09 -1.03 -8.38
N ILE A 99 12.82 -0.87 -8.73
CA ILE A 99 11.72 -1.53 -8.03
C ILE A 99 11.37 -2.91 -8.61
N ARG A 100 11.79 -3.24 -9.83
CA ARG A 100 11.47 -4.50 -10.50
C ARG A 100 11.90 -5.74 -9.71
N ARG A 101 13.00 -5.67 -8.99
CA ARG A 101 13.52 -6.78 -8.16
C ARG A 101 12.63 -7.12 -6.96
N TYR A 102 11.65 -6.27 -6.64
CA TYR A 102 10.71 -6.46 -5.53
C TYR A 102 9.33 -6.92 -5.98
N LEU A 103 9.16 -7.20 -7.27
CA LEU A 103 7.90 -7.70 -7.80
C LEU A 103 7.60 -9.08 -7.21
N ALA A 104 6.39 -9.23 -6.74
CA ALA A 104 5.86 -10.54 -6.38
C ALA A 104 5.39 -11.26 -7.65
N CYS A 105 5.66 -12.56 -7.74
CA CYS A 105 5.32 -13.41 -8.90
C CYS A 105 4.45 -14.62 -8.51
N ASP A 106 3.90 -14.63 -7.29
CA ASP A 106 3.02 -15.71 -6.82
C ASP A 106 1.72 -15.75 -7.64
N ASN A 107 1.05 -16.91 -7.63
CA ASN A 107 -0.25 -17.09 -8.26
C ASN A 107 -1.44 -16.58 -7.44
N GLN A 108 -1.18 -15.84 -6.38
CA GLN A 108 -2.13 -15.17 -5.51
C GLN A 108 -1.65 -13.75 -5.24
N ILE A 109 -2.57 -12.83 -5.00
CA ILE A 109 -2.26 -11.48 -4.56
C ILE A 109 -2.58 -11.39 -3.07
N LEU A 110 -1.61 -10.97 -2.25
CA LEU A 110 -1.81 -10.80 -0.81
C LEU A 110 -2.58 -11.99 -0.20
N HIS A 111 -2.05 -13.21 -0.40
CA HIS A 111 -2.52 -14.47 0.21
C HIS A 111 -3.83 -15.06 -0.32
N SER A 112 -4.54 -14.44 -1.28
CA SER A 112 -5.77 -14.99 -1.85
C SER A 112 -5.94 -14.59 -3.32
N ARG A 113 -6.91 -15.23 -4.00
CA ARG A 113 -7.40 -14.78 -5.32
C ARG A 113 -8.61 -13.87 -5.23
N SER A 114 -9.25 -13.79 -4.06
CA SER A 114 -10.38 -12.91 -3.79
C SER A 114 -9.94 -11.45 -3.65
N LYS A 115 -10.88 -10.51 -3.71
CA LYS A 115 -10.63 -9.10 -3.42
C LYS A 115 -10.43 -8.78 -1.93
N TYR A 116 -10.48 -9.81 -1.07
CA TYR A 116 -10.28 -9.70 0.38
C TYR A 116 -9.51 -10.92 0.92
N VAL A 117 -9.06 -10.81 2.17
CA VAL A 117 -8.38 -11.87 2.92
C VAL A 117 -8.93 -11.88 4.35
N CYS A 118 -9.33 -13.06 4.84
CA CYS A 118 -9.69 -13.23 6.24
C CYS A 118 -8.43 -13.11 7.11
N PRO A 119 -8.43 -12.32 8.20
CA PRO A 119 -7.24 -12.13 9.06
C PRO A 119 -6.62 -13.44 9.55
N GLY A 120 -7.44 -14.44 9.86
CA GLY A 120 -6.98 -15.77 10.27
C GLY A 120 -6.08 -16.48 9.24
N VAL A 121 -6.23 -16.19 7.93
CA VAL A 121 -5.34 -16.71 6.89
C VAL A 121 -3.92 -16.15 7.04
N ILE A 122 -3.80 -14.91 7.46
CA ILE A 122 -2.50 -14.26 7.70
C ILE A 122 -1.93 -14.70 9.04
N GLU A 123 -2.76 -14.72 10.06
CA GLU A 123 -2.37 -15.13 11.43
C GLU A 123 -1.82 -16.56 11.50
N ALA A 124 -2.39 -17.48 10.70
CA ALA A 124 -1.93 -18.86 10.60
C ALA A 124 -0.53 -19.00 9.99
N LYS A 125 0.02 -17.94 9.37
CA LYS A 125 1.36 -17.97 8.79
C LYS A 125 2.43 -17.58 9.81
N PRO A 126 3.67 -18.08 9.64
CA PRO A 126 4.82 -17.52 10.35
C PRO A 126 4.92 -16.01 10.17
N LEU A 127 5.35 -15.28 11.19
CA LEU A 127 5.43 -13.81 11.16
C LEU A 127 6.20 -13.30 9.93
N SER A 128 7.27 -13.97 9.54
CA SER A 128 8.07 -13.63 8.36
C SER A 128 7.30 -13.60 7.03
N LEU A 129 6.15 -14.28 6.96
CA LEU A 129 5.30 -14.37 5.78
C LEU A 129 4.01 -13.55 5.86
N ARG A 130 3.79 -12.78 6.94
CA ARG A 130 2.58 -11.99 7.15
C ARG A 130 2.66 -10.62 6.51
N SER A 131 2.85 -10.54 5.20
CA SER A 131 2.84 -9.26 4.49
C SER A 131 1.43 -8.84 4.10
N THR A 132 1.11 -7.56 4.28
CA THR A 132 -0.13 -6.93 3.80
C THR A 132 0.14 -5.91 2.70
N LEU A 133 1.35 -5.93 2.16
CA LEU A 133 1.81 -5.09 1.06
C LEU A 133 2.47 -5.96 -0.01
N GLU A 134 2.21 -5.63 -1.28
CA GLU A 134 2.74 -6.35 -2.42
C GLU A 134 2.87 -5.43 -3.63
N LEU A 135 3.97 -5.56 -4.38
CA LEU A 135 4.18 -4.87 -5.65
C LEU A 135 3.97 -5.85 -6.80
N ARG A 136 3.11 -5.47 -7.77
CA ARG A 136 2.81 -6.26 -8.96
C ARG A 136 3.03 -5.48 -10.24
N GLU A 137 3.54 -6.14 -11.26
CA GLU A 137 3.50 -5.62 -12.61
C GLU A 137 2.11 -5.88 -13.21
N VAL A 138 1.52 -4.84 -13.79
CA VAL A 138 0.16 -4.83 -14.31
C VAL A 138 0.18 -4.58 -15.80
N ARG A 139 -0.38 -5.51 -16.57
CA ARG A 139 -0.52 -5.40 -18.03
C ARG A 139 -1.79 -4.71 -18.47
N ALA A 140 -2.79 -4.62 -17.60
CA ALA A 140 -4.03 -3.90 -17.88
C ALA A 140 -4.64 -3.35 -16.59
N LEU A 141 -4.92 -2.06 -16.58
CA LEU A 141 -5.64 -1.35 -15.51
C LEU A 141 -6.88 -0.67 -16.12
N GLN A 142 -8.03 -0.91 -15.52
CA GLN A 142 -9.27 -0.21 -15.80
C GLN A 142 -9.73 0.49 -14.52
N LEU A 143 -10.18 1.72 -14.66
CA LEU A 143 -10.66 2.54 -13.53
C LEU A 143 -12.08 2.98 -13.82
N GLU A 144 -12.95 2.89 -12.84
CA GLU A 144 -14.34 3.32 -12.91
C GLU A 144 -14.74 4.04 -11.62
N GLN A 145 -15.70 4.93 -11.72
CA GLN A 145 -16.27 5.60 -10.55
C GLN A 145 -17.56 4.90 -10.15
N ALA A 146 -17.61 4.39 -8.91
CA ALA A 146 -18.78 3.72 -8.36
C ALA A 146 -19.06 4.25 -6.95
N GLY A 147 -20.28 4.75 -6.71
CA GLY A 147 -20.68 5.32 -5.41
C GLY A 147 -19.78 6.48 -4.95
N GLY A 148 -19.35 7.34 -5.85
CA GLY A 148 -18.47 8.48 -5.57
C GLY A 148 -17.01 8.10 -5.23
N LYS A 149 -16.62 6.84 -5.43
CA LYS A 149 -15.26 6.34 -5.17
C LYS A 149 -14.68 5.69 -6.43
N TRP A 150 -13.39 5.85 -6.64
CA TRP A 150 -12.70 5.16 -7.72
C TRP A 150 -12.47 3.69 -7.36
N LYS A 151 -12.75 2.83 -8.34
CA LYS A 151 -12.52 1.39 -8.30
C LYS A 151 -11.57 0.99 -9.42
N ALA A 152 -10.72 0.00 -9.12
CA ALA A 152 -9.78 -0.55 -10.07
C ALA A 152 -10.10 -2.01 -10.37
N THR A 153 -10.00 -2.35 -11.67
CA THR A 153 -9.90 -3.73 -12.14
C THR A 153 -8.56 -3.85 -12.83
N LEU A 154 -7.72 -4.78 -12.38
CA LEU A 154 -6.39 -4.97 -12.92
C LEU A 154 -6.12 -6.43 -13.29
N THR A 155 -5.28 -6.61 -14.31
CA THR A 155 -4.71 -7.91 -14.69
C THR A 155 -3.20 -7.83 -14.59
N THR A 156 -2.60 -8.70 -13.78
CA THR A 156 -1.14 -8.77 -13.63
C THR A 156 -0.49 -9.44 -14.83
N THR A 157 0.84 -9.35 -14.94
CA THR A 157 1.60 -10.05 -15.98
C THR A 157 1.51 -11.58 -15.86
N GLU A 158 1.30 -12.10 -14.63
CA GLU A 158 1.05 -13.53 -14.37
C GLU A 158 -0.37 -13.97 -14.73
N GLY A 159 -1.23 -13.05 -15.18
CA GLY A 159 -2.61 -13.35 -15.59
C GLY A 159 -3.61 -13.41 -14.44
N ILE A 160 -3.30 -12.82 -13.28
CA ILE A 160 -4.26 -12.74 -12.18
C ILE A 160 -5.15 -11.52 -12.37
N ASP A 161 -6.47 -11.75 -12.38
CA ASP A 161 -7.48 -10.69 -12.38
C ASP A 161 -7.88 -10.32 -10.95
N LEU A 162 -7.89 -9.02 -10.66
CA LEU A 162 -8.42 -8.48 -9.42
C LEU A 162 -9.41 -7.36 -9.75
N ARG A 163 -10.69 -7.55 -9.39
CA ARG A 163 -11.79 -6.70 -9.87
C ARG A 163 -12.42 -5.86 -8.77
N GLY A 164 -12.69 -4.57 -9.09
CA GLY A 164 -13.52 -3.69 -8.28
C GLY A 164 -12.90 -3.34 -6.92
N ILE A 165 -11.56 -3.38 -6.78
CA ILE A 165 -10.87 -2.95 -5.57
C ILE A 165 -10.90 -1.43 -5.45
N SER A 166 -10.88 -0.91 -4.22
CA SER A 166 -10.86 0.54 -4.00
C SER A 166 -9.51 1.13 -4.35
N VAL A 167 -9.53 2.24 -5.08
CA VAL A 167 -8.34 3.09 -5.29
C VAL A 167 -8.20 4.00 -4.07
N THR A 168 -7.03 3.95 -3.45
CA THR A 168 -6.68 4.78 -2.29
C THR A 168 -5.40 5.60 -2.52
N ASP A 169 -4.69 5.35 -3.61
CA ASP A 169 -3.58 6.19 -4.08
C ASP A 169 -4.06 7.62 -4.30
N CYS A 170 -3.51 8.54 -3.50
CA CYS A 170 -3.99 9.90 -3.48
C CYS A 170 -3.60 10.69 -4.72
N HIS A 171 -2.40 10.44 -5.26
CA HIS A 171 -1.94 11.10 -6.47
C HIS A 171 -2.74 10.64 -7.69
N LEU A 172 -2.98 9.33 -7.82
CA LEU A 172 -3.83 8.80 -8.89
C LEU A 172 -5.26 9.36 -8.80
N ILE A 173 -5.84 9.43 -7.60
CA ILE A 173 -7.18 10.00 -7.39
C ILE A 173 -7.22 11.47 -7.81
N GLU A 174 -6.22 12.27 -7.46
CA GLU A 174 -6.12 13.68 -7.86
C GLU A 174 -6.05 13.83 -9.38
N GLN A 175 -5.23 13.02 -10.05
CA GLN A 175 -5.14 12.99 -11.52
C GLN A 175 -6.47 12.63 -12.16
N LEU A 176 -7.14 11.58 -11.70
CA LEU A 176 -8.42 11.13 -12.23
C LEU A 176 -9.53 12.18 -12.04
N ASN A 177 -9.57 12.83 -10.88
CA ASN A 177 -10.53 13.90 -10.62
C ASN A 177 -10.24 15.16 -11.46
N GLY A 178 -8.99 15.38 -11.86
CA GLY A 178 -8.55 16.41 -12.79
C GLY A 178 -8.81 16.07 -14.26
N GLY A 179 -9.36 14.89 -14.57
CA GLY A 179 -9.63 14.44 -15.93
C GLY A 179 -8.38 14.06 -16.73
N TRP A 180 -7.27 13.74 -16.05
CA TRP A 180 -6.03 13.37 -16.71
C TRP A 180 -6.10 11.93 -17.23
N GLU A 181 -5.53 11.72 -18.40
CA GLU A 181 -5.32 10.36 -18.91
C GLU A 181 -4.23 9.65 -18.11
N PHE A 182 -4.40 8.35 -17.88
CA PHE A 182 -3.43 7.52 -17.20
C PHE A 182 -2.99 6.35 -18.10
N LEU A 183 -1.75 5.90 -17.91
CA LEU A 183 -1.25 4.71 -18.58
C LEU A 183 -1.86 3.47 -17.94
N LYS A 184 -2.36 2.56 -18.79
CA LYS A 184 -3.06 1.32 -18.35
C LYS A 184 -2.11 0.17 -18.00
N THR A 185 -0.81 0.37 -18.17
CA THR A 185 0.25 -0.58 -17.83
C THR A 185 1.20 0.04 -16.82
N GLY A 186 1.73 -0.73 -15.90
CA GLY A 186 2.62 -0.19 -14.87
C GLY A 186 2.78 -1.11 -13.66
N TYR A 187 3.04 -0.52 -12.52
CA TYR A 187 3.31 -1.22 -11.28
C TYR A 187 2.32 -0.78 -10.22
N ALA A 188 1.62 -1.75 -9.63
CA ALA A 188 0.63 -1.52 -8.59
C ALA A 188 1.18 -1.93 -7.23
N THR A 189 1.18 -1.00 -6.28
CA THR A 189 1.26 -1.36 -4.87
C THR A 189 -0.12 -1.71 -4.38
N LEU A 190 -0.30 -2.97 -3.98
CA LEU A 190 -1.52 -3.49 -3.38
C LEU A 190 -1.34 -3.58 -1.87
N SER A 191 -2.37 -3.18 -1.11
CA SER A 191 -2.37 -3.26 0.34
C SER A 191 -3.67 -3.86 0.87
N LEU A 192 -3.66 -4.37 2.11
CA LEU A 192 -4.87 -4.74 2.83
C LEU A 192 -5.34 -3.59 3.71
N SER A 193 -6.65 -3.38 3.74
CA SER A 193 -7.29 -2.48 4.70
C SER A 193 -7.19 -3.03 6.12
N ILE A 194 -7.45 -2.20 7.11
CA ILE A 194 -7.86 -2.67 8.44
C ILE A 194 -9.06 -3.61 8.24
N PRO A 195 -9.13 -4.74 8.98
CA PRO A 195 -10.28 -5.64 8.87
C PRO A 195 -11.58 -4.94 9.23
N TRP A 196 -12.56 -5.05 8.35
CA TRP A 196 -13.90 -4.57 8.60
C TRP A 196 -14.95 -5.45 7.88
N GLU A 197 -16.13 -5.48 8.42
CA GLU A 197 -17.25 -6.24 7.91
C GLU A 197 -18.15 -5.32 7.08
N PRO A 198 -18.45 -5.67 5.79
CA PRO A 198 -19.34 -4.87 4.98
C PRO A 198 -20.79 -4.99 5.49
N PRO A 199 -21.60 -3.92 5.43
CA PRO A 199 -22.99 -3.94 5.87
C PRO A 199 -23.88 -4.64 4.82
N MET A 200 -23.57 -5.90 4.51
CA MET A 200 -24.32 -6.74 3.56
C MET A 200 -25.04 -7.83 4.33
N GLN A 201 -26.33 -8.03 4.04
CA GLN A 201 -27.19 -8.95 4.79
C GLN A 201 -26.73 -10.42 4.71
N ASP A 202 -26.13 -10.82 3.59
CA ASP A 202 -25.67 -12.20 3.34
C ASP A 202 -24.14 -12.35 3.53
N TRP A 203 -23.50 -11.45 4.30
CA TRP A 203 -22.07 -11.54 4.57
C TRP A 203 -21.83 -12.40 5.83
N ASP A 204 -21.13 -13.53 5.66
CA ASP A 204 -20.86 -14.53 6.71
C ASP A 204 -19.38 -14.74 7.04
N GLU A 205 -18.47 -14.03 6.33
CA GLU A 205 -17.01 -14.15 6.50
C GLU A 205 -16.48 -13.37 7.71
N GLY A 206 -17.32 -12.55 8.36
CA GLY A 206 -16.89 -11.64 9.41
C GLY A 206 -15.97 -10.51 8.88
N PRO A 207 -15.19 -9.85 9.76
CA PRO A 207 -14.27 -8.79 9.35
C PRO A 207 -13.14 -9.32 8.48
N VAL A 208 -12.90 -8.68 7.31
CA VAL A 208 -11.85 -9.05 6.36
C VAL A 208 -10.98 -7.85 5.97
N GLY A 209 -9.71 -8.11 5.65
CA GLY A 209 -8.83 -7.15 5.02
C GLY A 209 -9.14 -7.03 3.53
N TRP A 210 -9.61 -5.89 3.07
CA TRP A 210 -9.91 -5.62 1.67
C TRP A 210 -8.66 -5.20 0.93
N LYS A 211 -8.49 -5.71 -0.29
CA LYS A 211 -7.39 -5.29 -1.16
C LYS A 211 -7.66 -3.91 -1.74
N LEU A 212 -6.64 -3.09 -1.73
CA LEU A 212 -6.67 -1.69 -2.14
C LEU A 212 -5.56 -1.45 -3.16
N LEU A 213 -5.81 -0.60 -4.14
CA LEU A 213 -4.76 0.00 -4.97
C LEU A 213 -4.22 1.22 -4.22
N ALA A 214 -3.07 1.05 -3.58
CA ALA A 214 -2.46 2.01 -2.67
C ALA A 214 -1.34 2.85 -3.30
N GLY A 215 -0.83 2.43 -4.47
CA GLY A 215 0.15 3.15 -5.27
C GLY A 215 0.12 2.68 -6.72
N TRP A 216 0.18 3.61 -7.66
CA TRP A 216 0.25 3.34 -9.09
C TRP A 216 1.43 4.05 -9.73
N ILE A 217 2.36 3.29 -10.30
CA ILE A 217 3.52 3.79 -11.01
C ILE A 217 3.37 3.37 -12.47
N PRO A 218 3.11 4.33 -13.40
CA PRO A 218 2.98 4.03 -14.82
C PRO A 218 4.26 3.40 -15.37
N ALA A 219 4.12 2.42 -16.28
CA ALA A 219 5.25 2.00 -17.10
C ALA A 219 5.69 3.19 -17.94
N GLN A 220 6.97 3.57 -17.86
CA GLN A 220 7.52 4.56 -18.77
C GLN A 220 7.50 3.96 -20.18
N SER A 221 6.90 4.68 -21.12
CA SER A 221 6.99 4.37 -22.55
C SER A 221 8.40 4.56 -23.10
#